data_f2ac7fdb4659b94dcfb7140352eb461b
#
_entry.id   f2ac7fdb4659b94dcfb7140352eb461b
#
_cell.length_a   1.000
_cell.length_b   1.000
_cell.length_c   1.000
_cell.angle_alpha   90.00
_cell.angle_beta   90.00
_cell.angle_gamma   90.00
#
_symmetry.space_group_name_H-M   'P 1'
#
loop_
_entity.id
_entity.type
_entity.pdbx_description
1 polymer ?
#
loop_
_entity_poly.entity_id
_entity_poly.type
_entity_poly.pdbx_seq_one_letter_code
_entity_poly.pdbx_strand_id
1 'polypeptide(L)'
;MSASSFLHSLRELPKNLPGTNIKKDASQLIGRTPLVFLNRVTEGCGAYIAAKQEMMQPTASIKDRPAFAMINDAESKNLISPGKTTLIEPTSGNMGISMAFMAAMKGYKMVLTMPSYTSLERRVTMRAFGAELILTDPTKGMGGTVKKAYELLNSTPDAFMLQQFCNPANTHIHFETTGPEIWEDTDGNVDIFVMGIGSGGTVSGVGQYLKSRNPNVKIYGVEPAESNILNGGKPGPHHITGNGVGFKPDILDMDVMEKVLEVSSNDAVNMARRLAVEEGLMVGISSGANTVAALRLASMPENRGKLIVTIHPSYGERYLSSILFEELRREAENMQPVTVD
;
A
#
# COMPACT_ATOMS: atom_id res chain seq x y z
N MET A 1 -17.84 18.04 20.05
CA MET A 1 -16.74 18.93 20.48
C MET A 1 -16.35 19.74 19.27
N SER A 2 -16.27 21.07 19.38
CA SER A 2 -15.93 21.95 18.26
C SER A 2 -14.44 21.79 17.90
N ALA A 3 -14.09 21.95 16.62
CA ALA A 3 -12.71 21.91 16.13
C ALA A 3 -11.76 22.89 16.87
N SER A 4 -12.30 23.99 17.40
CA SER A 4 -11.56 24.96 18.19
C SER A 4 -11.05 24.41 19.54
N SER A 5 -11.73 23.42 20.15
CA SER A 5 -11.27 22.82 21.41
C SER A 5 -10.16 21.80 21.20
N PHE A 6 -10.05 21.22 20.00
CA PHE A 6 -9.02 20.23 19.69
C PHE A 6 -7.64 20.88 19.48
N LEU A 7 -7.61 22.05 18.82
CA LEU A 7 -6.35 22.79 18.61
C LEU A 7 -5.76 23.39 19.90
N HIS A 8 -6.61 23.61 20.94
CA HIS A 8 -6.16 24.14 22.24
C HIS A 8 -5.63 23.07 23.20
N SER A 9 -5.77 21.79 22.87
CA SER A 9 -5.34 20.68 23.72
C SER A 9 -4.01 20.04 23.31
N LEU A 10 -3.34 20.53 22.28
CA LEU A 10 -1.95 20.13 22.03
C LEU A 10 -1.10 20.73 23.14
N ARG A 11 -0.94 19.96 24.20
CA ARG A 11 0.02 20.24 25.27
C ARG A 11 1.34 20.64 24.62
N GLU A 12 1.88 21.81 24.93
CA GLU A 12 3.24 22.15 24.50
C GLU A 12 4.15 20.98 24.93
N LEU A 13 4.63 20.24 23.95
CA LEU A 13 5.59 19.18 24.24
C LEU A 13 6.82 19.84 24.88
N PRO A 14 7.44 19.20 25.89
CA PRO A 14 8.63 19.75 26.51
C PRO A 14 9.63 20.13 25.44
N LYS A 15 9.98 21.41 25.35
CA LYS A 15 10.99 21.89 24.41
C LYS A 15 12.29 21.18 24.78
N ASN A 16 12.74 20.26 23.90
CA ASN A 16 14.03 19.58 24.00
C ASN A 16 14.23 18.71 25.26
N LEU A 17 13.85 17.45 25.12
CA LEU A 17 14.45 16.38 25.92
C LEU A 17 15.70 15.93 25.15
N PRO A 18 16.92 16.43 25.48
CA PRO A 18 18.13 16.06 24.75
C PRO A 18 18.36 14.55 24.83
N GLY A 19 18.66 13.91 23.70
CA GLY A 19 18.95 12.48 23.64
C GLY A 19 17.75 11.55 23.59
N THR A 20 16.51 12.05 23.53
CA THR A 20 15.34 11.20 23.34
C THR A 20 14.98 11.04 21.87
N ASN A 21 14.51 9.82 21.49
CA ASN A 21 13.99 9.52 20.15
C ASN A 21 12.45 9.45 20.14
N ILE A 22 11.80 10.19 21.06
CA ILE A 22 10.33 10.23 21.14
C ILE A 22 9.79 11.01 19.94
N LYS A 23 8.90 10.38 19.19
CA LYS A 23 8.22 11.01 18.04
C LYS A 23 7.14 11.97 18.51
N LYS A 24 6.96 13.11 17.82
CA LYS A 24 5.96 14.12 18.18
C LYS A 24 4.53 13.61 18.02
N ASP A 25 4.29 12.82 16.98
CA ASP A 25 3.00 12.23 16.65
C ASP A 25 3.17 10.96 15.80
N ALA A 26 2.07 10.24 15.56
CA ALA A 26 2.09 8.97 14.86
C ALA A 26 2.49 9.08 13.38
N SER A 27 2.39 10.25 12.73
CA SER A 27 2.85 10.41 11.35
C SER A 27 4.36 10.26 11.20
N GLN A 28 5.11 10.52 12.27
CA GLN A 28 6.58 10.34 12.29
C GLN A 28 7.02 8.87 12.44
N LEU A 29 6.07 7.94 12.56
CA LEU A 29 6.32 6.51 12.49
C LEU A 29 6.30 5.99 11.05
N ILE A 30 5.91 6.81 10.09
CA ILE A 30 5.84 6.44 8.68
C ILE A 30 7.27 6.33 8.11
N GLY A 31 7.53 5.26 7.38
CA GLY A 31 8.84 5.01 6.76
C GLY A 31 9.77 4.19 7.65
N ARG A 32 11.02 4.04 7.20
CA ARG A 32 12.09 3.25 7.83
C ARG A 32 11.67 1.83 8.19
N THR A 33 10.91 1.21 7.30
CA THR A 33 10.49 -0.18 7.44
C THR A 33 11.67 -1.11 7.17
N PRO A 34 11.76 -2.27 7.84
CA PRO A 34 12.90 -3.18 7.69
C PRO A 34 12.87 -3.90 6.33
N LEU A 35 14.07 -4.29 5.88
CA LEU A 35 14.29 -5.20 4.77
C LEU A 35 14.72 -6.57 5.34
N VAL A 36 14.09 -7.66 4.87
CA VAL A 36 14.30 -9.02 5.39
C VAL A 36 14.59 -9.98 4.24
N PHE A 37 15.64 -10.80 4.34
CA PHE A 37 15.87 -11.89 3.39
C PHE A 37 14.78 -12.96 3.49
N LEU A 38 14.33 -13.45 2.33
CA LEU A 38 13.51 -14.65 2.23
C LEU A 38 14.44 -15.86 2.11
N ASN A 39 14.16 -16.92 2.86
CA ASN A 39 15.06 -18.06 2.99
C ASN A 39 14.45 -19.37 2.48
N ARG A 40 13.31 -19.80 3.08
CA ARG A 40 12.71 -21.09 2.76
C ARG A 40 11.97 -21.10 1.43
N VAL A 41 11.21 -20.03 1.15
CA VAL A 41 10.48 -19.92 -0.13
C VAL A 41 11.43 -19.77 -1.32
N THR A 42 12.70 -19.40 -1.09
CA THR A 42 13.73 -19.19 -2.10
C THR A 42 14.65 -20.39 -2.30
N GLU A 43 14.37 -21.52 -1.64
CA GLU A 43 15.17 -22.73 -1.79
C GLU A 43 15.26 -23.16 -3.26
N GLY A 44 16.50 -23.41 -3.74
CA GLY A 44 16.78 -23.76 -5.13
C GLY A 44 16.93 -22.56 -6.09
N CYS A 45 16.72 -21.33 -5.65
CA CYS A 45 16.97 -20.13 -6.46
C CYS A 45 18.46 -19.82 -6.55
N GLY A 46 18.87 -19.25 -7.70
CA GLY A 46 20.27 -18.82 -7.92
C GLY A 46 20.56 -17.42 -7.38
N ALA A 47 19.56 -16.57 -7.17
CA ALA A 47 19.66 -15.20 -6.67
C ALA A 47 19.11 -15.11 -5.24
N TYR A 48 19.51 -14.04 -4.53
CA TYR A 48 18.97 -13.70 -3.22
C TYR A 48 17.73 -12.80 -3.35
N ILE A 49 16.75 -12.97 -2.47
CA ILE A 49 15.56 -12.11 -2.42
C ILE A 49 15.44 -11.48 -1.05
N ALA A 50 15.31 -10.16 -1.00
CA ALA A 50 14.98 -9.41 0.19
C ALA A 50 13.64 -8.67 -0.01
N ALA A 51 12.79 -8.68 1.02
CA ALA A 51 11.48 -8.06 1.00
C ALA A 51 11.35 -6.95 2.03
N LYS A 52 11.01 -5.74 1.57
CA LYS A 52 10.74 -4.58 2.43
C LYS A 52 9.37 -4.69 3.08
N GLN A 53 9.33 -4.67 4.40
CA GLN A 53 8.15 -4.97 5.19
C GLN A 53 7.28 -3.72 5.43
N GLU A 54 6.59 -3.25 4.39
CA GLU A 54 5.67 -2.11 4.49
C GLU A 54 4.42 -2.40 5.34
N MET A 55 4.20 -3.65 5.72
CA MET A 55 3.21 -4.03 6.72
C MET A 55 3.50 -3.47 8.11
N MET A 56 4.73 -2.99 8.37
CA MET A 56 5.15 -2.40 9.64
C MET A 56 4.90 -0.88 9.72
N GLN A 57 4.23 -0.30 8.74
CA GLN A 57 3.74 1.07 8.80
C GLN A 57 2.65 1.24 9.88
N PRO A 58 2.38 2.47 10.37
CA PRO A 58 1.36 2.74 11.41
C PRO A 58 -0.02 2.16 11.11
N THR A 59 -0.48 2.21 9.85
CA THR A 59 -1.74 1.58 9.44
C THR A 59 -1.54 0.26 8.70
N ALA A 60 -0.40 -0.38 8.91
CA ALA A 60 -0.05 -1.69 8.39
C ALA A 60 -0.07 -1.80 6.85
N SER A 61 0.25 -0.71 6.14
CA SER A 61 0.46 -0.74 4.69
C SER A 61 1.32 0.39 4.15
N ILE A 62 1.92 0.15 2.98
CA ILE A 62 2.71 1.12 2.20
C ILE A 62 1.95 2.42 1.92
N LYS A 63 0.61 2.42 2.01
CA LYS A 63 -0.23 3.57 1.66
C LYS A 63 -0.13 4.73 2.66
N ASP A 64 0.47 4.50 3.82
CA ASP A 64 0.77 5.58 4.77
C ASP A 64 1.71 6.62 4.16
N ARG A 65 2.68 6.20 3.36
CA ARG A 65 3.62 7.11 2.69
C ARG A 65 2.92 8.07 1.72
N PRO A 66 2.16 7.61 0.70
CA PRO A 66 1.50 8.52 -0.21
C PRO A 66 0.36 9.33 0.44
N ALA A 67 -0.37 8.78 1.40
CA ALA A 67 -1.38 9.55 2.13
C ALA A 67 -0.75 10.73 2.88
N PHE A 68 0.36 10.50 3.58
CA PHE A 68 1.16 11.54 4.22
C PHE A 68 1.64 12.59 3.22
N ALA A 69 2.25 12.15 2.11
CA ALA A 69 2.82 13.06 1.12
C ALA A 69 1.76 13.93 0.43
N MET A 70 0.66 13.33 -0.04
CA MET A 70 -0.39 14.05 -0.76
C MET A 70 -1.08 15.11 0.12
N ILE A 71 -1.32 14.80 1.40
CA ILE A 71 -1.92 15.78 2.33
C ILE A 71 -0.94 16.90 2.62
N ASN A 72 0.33 16.60 2.90
CA ASN A 72 1.33 17.64 3.17
C ASN A 72 1.61 18.52 1.93
N ASP A 73 1.64 17.93 0.75
CA ASP A 73 1.79 18.67 -0.51
C ASP A 73 0.62 19.63 -0.72
N ALA A 74 -0.62 19.17 -0.52
CA ALA A 74 -1.80 20.02 -0.65
C ALA A 74 -1.83 21.14 0.40
N GLU A 75 -1.40 20.89 1.64
CA GLU A 75 -1.23 21.92 2.67
C GLU A 75 -0.16 22.95 2.29
N SER A 76 1.01 22.48 1.81
CA SER A 76 2.11 23.37 1.42
C SER A 76 1.75 24.32 0.27
N LYS A 77 0.82 23.88 -0.60
CA LYS A 77 0.26 24.66 -1.70
C LYS A 77 -0.97 25.49 -1.30
N ASN A 78 -1.34 25.51 -0.02
CA ASN A 78 -2.54 26.17 0.50
C ASN A 78 -3.86 25.74 -0.19
N LEU A 79 -3.92 24.51 -0.70
CA LEU A 79 -5.12 23.96 -1.34
C LEU A 79 -6.12 23.44 -0.31
N ILE A 80 -5.62 23.02 0.86
CA ILE A 80 -6.42 22.51 1.98
C ILE A 80 -5.96 23.11 3.30
N SER A 81 -6.88 23.18 4.26
CA SER A 81 -6.55 23.60 5.64
C SER A 81 -7.36 22.82 6.67
N PRO A 82 -6.72 22.42 7.80
CA PRO A 82 -7.39 21.70 8.89
C PRO A 82 -8.60 22.46 9.45
N GLY A 83 -9.65 21.73 9.81
CA GLY A 83 -10.87 22.30 10.38
C GLY A 83 -11.80 22.97 9.37
N LYS A 84 -11.34 23.23 8.13
CA LYS A 84 -12.13 23.86 7.06
C LYS A 84 -12.42 22.89 5.92
N THR A 85 -11.38 22.27 5.38
CA THR A 85 -11.49 21.42 4.19
C THR A 85 -12.07 20.05 4.53
N THR A 86 -13.04 19.58 3.72
CA THR A 86 -13.51 18.20 3.71
C THR A 86 -12.76 17.43 2.63
N LEU A 87 -12.01 16.41 3.01
CA LEU A 87 -11.32 15.51 2.07
C LEU A 87 -12.32 14.45 1.60
N ILE A 88 -12.42 14.23 0.29
CA ILE A 88 -13.29 13.22 -0.31
C ILE A 88 -12.45 12.33 -1.22
N GLU A 89 -12.54 11.00 -1.07
CA GLU A 89 -11.77 10.08 -1.94
C GLU A 89 -12.55 8.81 -2.25
N PRO A 90 -12.58 8.34 -3.52
CA PRO A 90 -13.15 7.06 -3.89
C PRO A 90 -12.12 5.94 -3.66
N THR A 91 -12.24 5.23 -2.53
CA THR A 91 -11.32 4.12 -2.22
C THR A 91 -11.90 3.16 -1.19
N SER A 92 -11.75 1.87 -1.44
CA SER A 92 -12.14 0.79 -0.53
C SER A 92 -10.95 0.07 0.10
N GLY A 93 -9.72 0.49 -0.24
CA GLY A 93 -8.50 -0.22 0.12
C GLY A 93 -7.65 0.48 1.18
N ASN A 94 -6.39 0.09 1.20
CA ASN A 94 -5.39 0.59 2.15
C ASN A 94 -5.23 2.12 2.09
N MET A 95 -5.38 2.74 0.91
CA MET A 95 -5.32 4.20 0.79
C MET A 95 -6.40 4.90 1.64
N GLY A 96 -7.63 4.38 1.66
CA GLY A 96 -8.70 4.94 2.49
C GLY A 96 -8.39 4.88 3.98
N ILE A 97 -7.77 3.79 4.43
CA ILE A 97 -7.35 3.64 5.84
C ILE A 97 -6.26 4.67 6.17
N SER A 98 -5.23 4.76 5.31
CA SER A 98 -4.12 5.70 5.52
C SER A 98 -4.56 7.17 5.45
N MET A 99 -5.49 7.50 4.54
CA MET A 99 -6.08 8.84 4.46
C MET A 99 -6.93 9.17 5.71
N ALA A 100 -7.73 8.21 6.19
CA ALA A 100 -8.51 8.38 7.41
C ALA A 100 -7.60 8.60 8.64
N PHE A 101 -6.51 7.84 8.74
CA PHE A 101 -5.47 8.03 9.76
C PHE A 101 -4.86 9.44 9.69
N MET A 102 -4.43 9.87 8.52
CA MET A 102 -3.82 11.21 8.36
C MET A 102 -4.83 12.33 8.59
N ALA A 103 -6.08 12.16 8.17
CA ALA A 103 -7.16 13.11 8.43
C ALA A 103 -7.43 13.25 9.93
N ALA A 104 -7.49 12.13 10.68
CA ALA A 104 -7.61 12.15 12.14
C ALA A 104 -6.44 12.87 12.80
N MET A 105 -5.20 12.60 12.36
CA MET A 105 -3.99 13.23 12.88
C MET A 105 -3.95 14.75 12.68
N LYS A 106 -4.47 15.23 11.56
CA LYS A 106 -4.36 16.64 11.13
C LYS A 106 -5.64 17.44 11.33
N GLY A 107 -6.73 16.82 11.79
CA GLY A 107 -8.00 17.49 12.06
C GLY A 107 -8.81 17.80 10.80
N TYR A 108 -8.74 16.96 9.76
CA TYR A 108 -9.61 17.02 8.59
C TYR A 108 -10.87 16.18 8.77
N LYS A 109 -11.98 16.64 8.20
CA LYS A 109 -13.12 15.79 7.92
C LYS A 109 -12.74 14.90 6.70
N MET A 110 -12.95 13.58 6.83
CA MET A 110 -12.69 12.62 5.76
C MET A 110 -13.98 11.90 5.36
N VAL A 111 -14.32 11.93 4.07
CA VAL A 111 -15.44 11.22 3.47
C VAL A 111 -14.91 10.24 2.43
N LEU A 112 -15.19 8.95 2.60
CA LEU A 112 -14.75 7.89 1.71
C LEU A 112 -15.94 7.24 1.02
N THR A 113 -15.93 7.21 -0.30
CA THR A 113 -16.91 6.45 -1.08
C THR A 113 -16.35 5.07 -1.43
N MET A 114 -17.16 4.04 -1.34
CA MET A 114 -16.75 2.67 -1.63
C MET A 114 -17.94 1.76 -1.95
N PRO A 115 -17.73 0.67 -2.73
CA PRO A 115 -18.78 -0.31 -2.97
C PRO A 115 -19.21 -0.99 -1.67
N SER A 116 -20.49 -1.34 -1.56
CA SER A 116 -21.05 -1.96 -0.34
C SER A 116 -20.48 -3.35 -0.02
N TYR A 117 -19.83 -4.03 -0.98
CA TYR A 117 -19.12 -5.29 -0.75
C TYR A 117 -17.73 -5.13 -0.10
N THR A 118 -17.28 -3.88 0.15
CA THR A 118 -16.03 -3.63 0.89
C THR A 118 -16.08 -4.33 2.24
N SER A 119 -15.02 -5.05 2.60
CA SER A 119 -14.96 -5.86 3.81
C SER A 119 -15.25 -5.06 5.07
N LEU A 120 -15.84 -5.73 6.06
CA LEU A 120 -16.26 -5.09 7.31
C LEU A 120 -15.05 -4.52 8.07
N GLU A 121 -13.95 -5.25 8.11
CA GLU A 121 -12.71 -4.86 8.81
C GLU A 121 -12.18 -3.52 8.29
N ARG A 122 -12.16 -3.34 6.97
CA ARG A 122 -11.72 -2.08 6.36
C ARG A 122 -12.65 -0.93 6.71
N ARG A 123 -13.96 -1.16 6.63
CA ARG A 123 -14.97 -0.15 7.00
C ARG A 123 -14.87 0.24 8.47
N VAL A 124 -14.70 -0.73 9.35
CA VAL A 124 -14.53 -0.49 10.80
C VAL A 124 -13.26 0.29 11.06
N THR A 125 -12.14 -0.08 10.44
CA THR A 125 -10.86 0.63 10.63
C THR A 125 -10.94 2.10 10.18
N MET A 126 -11.52 2.37 9.01
CA MET A 126 -11.72 3.75 8.53
C MET A 126 -12.64 4.55 9.47
N ARG A 127 -13.72 3.93 9.95
CA ARG A 127 -14.64 4.54 10.93
C ARG A 127 -13.97 4.79 12.28
N ALA A 128 -13.08 3.91 12.72
CA ALA A 128 -12.33 4.07 13.96
C ALA A 128 -11.41 5.31 13.92
N PHE A 129 -10.90 5.66 12.74
CA PHE A 129 -10.20 6.94 12.51
C PHE A 129 -11.14 8.14 12.29
N GLY A 130 -12.45 7.96 12.43
CA GLY A 130 -13.43 9.05 12.32
C GLY A 130 -13.90 9.37 10.90
N ALA A 131 -13.52 8.59 9.88
CA ALA A 131 -13.99 8.83 8.52
C ALA A 131 -15.49 8.56 8.37
N GLU A 132 -16.17 9.37 7.58
CA GLU A 132 -17.53 9.14 7.09
C GLU A 132 -17.47 8.22 5.87
N LEU A 133 -18.29 7.16 5.85
CA LEU A 133 -18.32 6.21 4.74
C LEU A 133 -19.64 6.31 3.98
N ILE A 134 -19.53 6.43 2.66
CA ILE A 134 -20.67 6.41 1.74
C ILE A 134 -20.57 5.12 0.93
N LEU A 135 -21.48 4.18 1.19
CA LEU A 135 -21.54 2.92 0.46
C LEU A 135 -22.33 3.10 -0.84
N THR A 136 -21.75 2.64 -1.94
CA THR A 136 -22.37 2.71 -3.28
C THR A 136 -22.90 1.35 -3.72
N ASP A 137 -23.78 1.37 -4.71
CA ASP A 137 -24.36 0.18 -5.32
C ASP A 137 -23.26 -0.77 -5.81
N PRO A 138 -23.22 -2.02 -5.32
CA PRO A 138 -22.19 -2.99 -5.67
C PRO A 138 -22.17 -3.34 -7.15
N THR A 139 -23.32 -3.25 -7.84
CA THR A 139 -23.46 -3.56 -9.28
C THR A 139 -22.75 -2.53 -10.16
N LYS A 140 -22.50 -1.32 -9.65
CA LYS A 140 -21.81 -0.24 -10.35
C LYS A 140 -20.28 -0.26 -10.12
N GLY A 141 -19.79 -1.12 -9.24
CA GLY A 141 -18.38 -1.29 -8.95
C GLY A 141 -17.67 0.03 -8.59
N MET A 142 -16.38 0.11 -8.89
CA MET A 142 -15.58 1.32 -8.63
C MET A 142 -16.00 2.52 -9.48
N GLY A 143 -16.55 2.31 -10.68
CA GLY A 143 -17.06 3.41 -11.52
C GLY A 143 -18.19 4.19 -10.83
N GLY A 144 -19.14 3.48 -10.21
CA GLY A 144 -20.20 4.10 -9.41
C GLY A 144 -19.66 4.82 -8.17
N THR A 145 -18.64 4.27 -7.56
CA THR A 145 -17.95 4.86 -6.40
C THR A 145 -17.28 6.18 -6.75
N VAL A 146 -16.53 6.21 -7.85
CA VAL A 146 -15.86 7.42 -8.38
C VAL A 146 -16.88 8.49 -8.73
N LYS A 147 -17.96 8.13 -9.46
CA LYS A 147 -19.04 9.05 -9.79
C LYS A 147 -19.62 9.70 -8.53
N LYS A 148 -19.90 8.90 -7.48
CA LYS A 148 -20.44 9.41 -6.21
C LYS A 148 -19.46 10.36 -5.50
N ALA A 149 -18.16 10.08 -5.54
CA ALA A 149 -17.15 10.97 -4.97
C ALA A 149 -17.14 12.34 -5.67
N TYR A 150 -17.22 12.39 -6.99
CA TYR A 150 -17.31 13.65 -7.75
C TYR A 150 -18.63 14.41 -7.51
N GLU A 151 -19.76 13.71 -7.36
CA GLU A 151 -21.04 14.34 -6.95
C GLU A 151 -20.88 15.07 -5.61
N LEU A 152 -20.28 14.39 -4.63
CA LEU A 152 -20.01 14.97 -3.31
C LEU A 152 -19.00 16.12 -3.38
N LEU A 153 -17.93 15.97 -4.14
CA LEU A 153 -16.92 17.02 -4.33
C LEU A 153 -17.55 18.31 -4.86
N ASN A 154 -18.46 18.20 -5.83
CA ASN A 154 -19.12 19.35 -6.44
C ASN A 154 -20.22 19.98 -5.56
N SER A 155 -20.78 19.23 -4.60
CA SER A 155 -21.89 19.68 -3.74
C SER A 155 -21.46 20.07 -2.32
N THR A 156 -20.22 19.75 -1.93
CA THR A 156 -19.69 20.03 -0.58
C THR A 156 -18.80 21.28 -0.60
N PRO A 157 -19.13 22.34 0.16
CA PRO A 157 -18.26 23.49 0.27
C PRO A 157 -16.88 23.13 0.80
N ASP A 158 -15.83 23.79 0.30
CA ASP A 158 -14.44 23.55 0.69
C ASP A 158 -14.00 22.09 0.61
N ALA A 159 -14.58 21.29 -0.30
CA ALA A 159 -14.18 19.92 -0.53
C ALA A 159 -12.94 19.81 -1.42
N PHE A 160 -12.10 18.80 -1.17
CA PHE A 160 -10.90 18.52 -1.95
C PHE A 160 -10.70 17.02 -2.13
N MET A 161 -10.20 16.61 -3.30
CA MET A 161 -9.86 15.22 -3.62
C MET A 161 -8.37 15.11 -3.94
N LEU A 162 -7.68 14.20 -3.25
CA LEU A 162 -6.22 14.05 -3.37
C LEU A 162 -5.78 13.29 -4.62
N GLN A 163 -6.63 12.39 -5.17
CA GLN A 163 -6.47 11.70 -6.45
C GLN A 163 -5.19 10.87 -6.58
N GLN A 164 -5.11 9.77 -5.86
CA GLN A 164 -3.92 8.91 -5.79
C GLN A 164 -3.33 8.45 -7.14
N PHE A 165 -4.13 8.40 -8.21
CA PHE A 165 -3.70 7.90 -9.53
C PHE A 165 -3.09 8.98 -10.43
N CYS A 166 -3.29 10.25 -10.11
CA CYS A 166 -2.83 11.40 -10.87
C CYS A 166 -1.90 12.31 -10.07
N ASN A 167 -1.86 12.18 -8.74
CA ASN A 167 -1.11 13.08 -7.87
C ASN A 167 0.38 12.71 -7.81
N PRO A 168 1.28 13.56 -8.31
CA PRO A 168 2.71 13.28 -8.35
C PRO A 168 3.37 13.13 -6.97
N ALA A 169 2.78 13.69 -5.90
CA ALA A 169 3.29 13.51 -4.55
C ALA A 169 3.33 12.04 -4.12
N ASN A 170 2.44 11.19 -4.69
CA ASN A 170 2.46 9.75 -4.49
C ASN A 170 3.75 9.10 -5.05
N THR A 171 4.21 9.48 -6.23
CA THR A 171 5.49 9.00 -6.77
C THR A 171 6.68 9.59 -6.02
N HIS A 172 6.60 10.87 -5.73
CA HIS A 172 7.69 11.64 -5.13
C HIS A 172 8.10 11.12 -3.75
N ILE A 173 7.14 10.74 -2.90
CA ILE A 173 7.45 10.18 -1.57
C ILE A 173 8.23 8.87 -1.66
N HIS A 174 8.00 8.05 -2.67
CA HIS A 174 8.74 6.81 -2.88
C HIS A 174 10.14 7.07 -3.43
N PHE A 175 10.30 8.12 -4.25
CA PHE A 175 11.62 8.58 -4.67
C PHE A 175 12.43 9.13 -3.49
N GLU A 176 11.80 9.89 -2.58
CA GLU A 176 12.47 10.55 -1.46
C GLU A 176 12.69 9.65 -0.25
N THR A 177 11.91 8.57 -0.10
CA THR A 177 11.97 7.74 1.12
C THR A 177 12.17 6.26 0.83
N THR A 178 11.27 5.60 0.14
CA THR A 178 11.32 4.15 -0.08
C THR A 178 12.54 3.73 -0.89
N GLY A 179 12.87 4.46 -1.94
CA GLY A 179 14.07 4.24 -2.76
C GLY A 179 15.37 4.41 -1.97
N PRO A 180 15.58 5.54 -1.28
CA PRO A 180 16.72 5.75 -0.38
C PRO A 180 16.85 4.67 0.70
N GLU A 181 15.74 4.30 1.36
CA GLU A 181 15.76 3.25 2.39
C GLU A 181 16.23 1.90 1.83
N ILE A 182 15.76 1.51 0.62
CA ILE A 182 16.23 0.28 -0.04
C ILE A 182 17.71 0.38 -0.36
N TRP A 183 18.16 1.52 -0.87
CA TRP A 183 19.56 1.74 -1.22
C TRP A 183 20.47 1.67 0.01
N GLU A 184 20.07 2.29 1.11
CA GLU A 184 20.79 2.29 2.39
C GLU A 184 20.83 0.86 2.97
N ASP A 185 19.68 0.17 3.05
CA ASP A 185 19.57 -1.17 3.63
C ASP A 185 20.35 -2.24 2.84
N THR A 186 20.64 -1.99 1.56
CA THR A 186 21.42 -2.89 0.69
C THR A 186 22.86 -2.45 0.50
N ASP A 187 23.29 -1.35 1.13
CA ASP A 187 24.59 -0.69 0.88
C ASP A 187 24.84 -0.49 -0.63
N GLY A 188 23.77 -0.15 -1.37
CA GLY A 188 23.80 0.07 -2.82
C GLY A 188 23.91 -1.19 -3.68
N ASN A 189 23.88 -2.39 -3.10
CA ASN A 189 24.08 -3.65 -3.84
C ASN A 189 22.79 -4.27 -4.40
N VAL A 190 21.76 -3.47 -4.66
CA VAL A 190 20.52 -3.94 -5.30
C VAL A 190 20.71 -4.06 -6.81
N ASP A 191 20.45 -5.25 -7.37
CA ASP A 191 20.55 -5.51 -8.82
C ASP A 191 19.19 -5.40 -9.52
N ILE A 192 18.13 -5.86 -8.83
CA ILE A 192 16.78 -5.95 -9.41
C ILE A 192 15.78 -5.47 -8.36
N PHE A 193 14.83 -4.64 -8.78
CA PHE A 193 13.67 -4.25 -7.98
C PHE A 193 12.38 -4.73 -8.65
N VAL A 194 11.50 -5.36 -7.87
CA VAL A 194 10.22 -5.92 -8.34
C VAL A 194 9.07 -5.39 -7.51
N MET A 195 8.05 -4.80 -8.14
CA MET A 195 6.91 -4.23 -7.41
C MET A 195 5.59 -4.32 -8.17
N GLY A 196 4.55 -4.72 -7.48
CA GLY A 196 3.16 -4.72 -7.97
C GLY A 196 2.64 -3.33 -8.27
N ILE A 197 1.91 -3.21 -9.37
CA ILE A 197 1.38 -1.93 -9.86
C ILE A 197 -0.08 -1.76 -9.46
N GLY A 198 -0.31 -0.85 -8.50
CA GLY A 198 -1.63 -0.29 -8.21
C GLY A 198 -1.74 1.10 -8.83
N SER A 199 -1.45 2.17 -8.08
CA SER A 199 -1.35 3.53 -8.63
C SER A 199 -0.07 3.78 -9.44
N GLY A 200 0.92 2.91 -9.33
CA GLY A 200 2.21 3.06 -10.01
C GLY A 200 3.23 3.91 -9.25
N GLY A 201 2.83 4.66 -8.22
CA GLY A 201 3.73 5.57 -7.52
C GLY A 201 4.97 4.89 -6.93
N THR A 202 4.83 3.70 -6.36
CA THR A 202 5.95 2.98 -5.75
C THR A 202 6.98 2.52 -6.78
N VAL A 203 6.56 1.81 -7.83
CA VAL A 203 7.48 1.29 -8.85
C VAL A 203 8.18 2.43 -9.59
N SER A 204 7.43 3.51 -9.90
CA SER A 204 7.97 4.70 -10.56
C SER A 204 8.98 5.42 -9.66
N GLY A 205 8.59 5.78 -8.43
CA GLY A 205 9.44 6.56 -7.53
C GLY A 205 10.70 5.81 -7.08
N VAL A 206 10.55 4.55 -6.66
CA VAL A 206 11.70 3.70 -6.30
C VAL A 206 12.58 3.43 -7.52
N GLY A 207 11.97 3.10 -8.67
CA GLY A 207 12.73 2.81 -9.89
C GLY A 207 13.54 4.01 -10.37
N GLN A 208 12.94 5.20 -10.39
CA GLN A 208 13.64 6.45 -10.73
C GLN A 208 14.80 6.71 -9.76
N TYR A 209 14.60 6.55 -8.46
CA TYR A 209 15.67 6.73 -7.48
C TYR A 209 16.81 5.73 -7.68
N LEU A 210 16.50 4.44 -7.75
CA LEU A 210 17.52 3.40 -7.88
C LEU A 210 18.33 3.57 -9.18
N LYS A 211 17.67 3.86 -10.31
CA LYS A 211 18.35 4.13 -11.59
C LYS A 211 19.19 5.42 -11.56
N SER A 212 18.79 6.42 -10.76
CA SER A 212 19.61 7.62 -10.57
C SER A 212 20.91 7.33 -9.81
N ARG A 213 20.90 6.31 -8.94
CA ARG A 213 22.09 5.86 -8.18
C ARG A 213 22.95 4.88 -8.98
N ASN A 214 22.31 3.93 -9.65
CA ASN A 214 22.94 2.93 -10.50
C ASN A 214 22.04 2.64 -11.72
N PRO A 215 22.38 3.14 -12.92
CA PRO A 215 21.58 2.92 -14.13
C PRO A 215 21.41 1.45 -14.54
N ASN A 216 22.24 0.54 -14.02
CA ASN A 216 22.21 -0.88 -14.32
C ASN A 216 21.15 -1.65 -13.50
N VAL A 217 20.56 -1.04 -12.47
CA VAL A 217 19.48 -1.67 -11.69
C VAL A 217 18.30 -1.93 -12.61
N LYS A 218 17.81 -3.17 -12.64
CA LYS A 218 16.65 -3.57 -13.43
C LYS A 218 15.38 -3.43 -12.62
N ILE A 219 14.38 -2.79 -13.19
CA ILE A 219 13.08 -2.55 -12.54
C ILE A 219 12.01 -3.37 -13.25
N TYR A 220 11.23 -4.13 -12.48
CA TYR A 220 10.12 -4.92 -12.99
C TYR A 220 8.82 -4.53 -12.28
N GLY A 221 7.77 -4.29 -13.08
CA GLY A 221 6.41 -4.18 -12.57
C GLY A 221 5.74 -5.55 -12.43
N VAL A 222 4.68 -5.64 -11.65
CA VAL A 222 3.83 -6.83 -11.55
C VAL A 222 2.37 -6.43 -11.69
N GLU A 223 1.63 -7.12 -12.55
CA GLU A 223 0.18 -6.99 -12.68
C GLU A 223 -0.51 -8.35 -12.58
N PRO A 224 -1.83 -8.39 -12.26
CA PRO A 224 -2.59 -9.64 -12.30
C PRO A 224 -2.71 -10.20 -13.72
N ALA A 225 -2.47 -11.50 -13.90
CA ALA A 225 -2.66 -12.15 -15.20
C ALA A 225 -4.10 -12.04 -15.71
N GLU A 226 -5.07 -11.98 -14.78
CA GLU A 226 -6.50 -11.85 -15.09
C GLU A 226 -6.90 -10.40 -15.49
N SER A 227 -6.00 -9.41 -15.29
CA SER A 227 -6.23 -7.99 -15.58
C SER A 227 -4.94 -7.34 -16.07
N ASN A 228 -4.39 -7.86 -17.19
CA ASN A 228 -3.05 -7.57 -17.71
C ASN A 228 -3.03 -6.42 -18.73
N ILE A 229 -3.60 -5.27 -18.37
CA ILE A 229 -3.75 -4.10 -19.24
C ILE A 229 -2.41 -3.55 -19.72
N LEU A 230 -1.41 -3.54 -18.83
CA LEU A 230 -0.08 -2.99 -19.15
C LEU A 230 0.69 -3.86 -20.15
N ASN A 231 0.30 -5.13 -20.28
CA ASN A 231 0.78 -6.05 -21.33
C ASN A 231 -0.17 -6.13 -22.55
N GLY A 232 -1.13 -5.20 -22.70
CA GLY A 232 -2.04 -5.11 -23.83
C GLY A 232 -3.30 -5.97 -23.72
N GLY A 233 -3.57 -6.57 -22.56
CA GLY A 233 -4.77 -7.35 -22.29
C GLY A 233 -5.98 -6.47 -21.91
N LYS A 234 -6.95 -7.06 -21.22
CA LYS A 234 -8.21 -6.41 -20.81
C LYS A 234 -8.36 -6.41 -19.30
N PRO A 235 -9.13 -5.44 -18.74
CA PRO A 235 -9.52 -5.49 -17.33
C PRO A 235 -10.33 -6.75 -17.04
N GLY A 236 -10.03 -7.40 -15.93
CA GLY A 236 -10.74 -8.61 -15.48
C GLY A 236 -10.80 -8.71 -13.96
N PRO A 237 -11.70 -9.51 -13.40
CA PRO A 237 -11.78 -9.75 -11.97
C PRO A 237 -10.56 -10.56 -11.50
N HIS A 238 -9.98 -10.14 -10.38
CA HIS A 238 -8.83 -10.80 -9.75
C HIS A 238 -8.85 -10.60 -8.23
N HIS A 239 -8.00 -11.34 -7.51
CA HIS A 239 -7.91 -11.29 -6.06
C HIS A 239 -6.67 -10.54 -5.52
N ILE A 240 -5.78 -10.07 -6.38
CA ILE A 240 -4.56 -9.34 -5.99
C ILE A 240 -4.92 -7.90 -5.62
N THR A 241 -5.54 -7.74 -4.46
CA THR A 241 -6.06 -6.46 -3.98
C THR A 241 -4.96 -5.40 -3.90
N GLY A 242 -5.20 -4.23 -4.52
CA GLY A 242 -4.27 -3.11 -4.56
C GLY A 242 -3.42 -3.03 -5.84
N ASN A 243 -3.45 -4.06 -6.67
CA ASN A 243 -2.84 -4.09 -7.99
C ASN A 243 -3.93 -4.17 -9.08
N GLY A 244 -3.55 -3.96 -10.35
CA GLY A 244 -4.42 -4.22 -11.48
C GLY A 244 -5.72 -3.40 -11.47
N VAL A 245 -5.60 -2.07 -11.37
CA VAL A 245 -6.73 -1.14 -11.19
C VAL A 245 -7.64 -1.00 -12.42
N GLY A 246 -7.32 -1.69 -13.53
CA GLY A 246 -8.17 -1.74 -14.71
C GLY A 246 -7.91 -0.63 -15.74
N PHE A 247 -6.91 0.21 -15.51
CA PHE A 247 -6.42 1.26 -16.41
C PHE A 247 -4.96 1.57 -16.14
N LYS A 248 -4.29 2.30 -17.05
CA LYS A 248 -2.94 2.81 -16.82
C LYS A 248 -3.02 4.12 -16.02
N PRO A 249 -2.48 4.19 -14.78
CA PRO A 249 -2.45 5.43 -14.01
C PRO A 249 -1.55 6.50 -14.63
N ASP A 250 -1.92 7.78 -14.46
CA ASP A 250 -1.16 8.91 -15.05
C ASP A 250 0.25 9.04 -14.45
N ILE A 251 0.41 8.69 -13.16
CA ILE A 251 1.69 8.77 -12.46
C ILE A 251 2.60 7.55 -12.70
N LEU A 252 2.13 6.56 -13.46
CA LEU A 252 2.92 5.38 -13.78
C LEU A 252 3.95 5.69 -14.87
N ASP A 253 5.22 5.63 -14.50
CA ASP A 253 6.34 5.73 -15.43
C ASP A 253 6.67 4.34 -15.99
N MET A 254 6.26 4.10 -17.25
CA MET A 254 6.55 2.83 -17.94
C MET A 254 8.01 2.72 -18.37
N ASP A 255 8.68 3.85 -18.59
CA ASP A 255 10.03 3.89 -19.16
C ASP A 255 11.10 3.51 -18.12
N VAL A 256 10.75 3.54 -16.84
CA VAL A 256 11.64 3.10 -15.78
C VAL A 256 11.77 1.59 -15.71
N MET A 257 10.79 0.84 -16.25
CA MET A 257 10.68 -0.60 -16.14
C MET A 257 11.24 -1.33 -17.37
N GLU A 258 11.93 -2.45 -17.13
CA GLU A 258 12.34 -3.39 -18.18
C GLU A 258 11.11 -4.13 -18.74
N LYS A 259 10.20 -4.52 -17.85
CA LYS A 259 9.00 -5.31 -18.18
C LYS A 259 7.99 -5.30 -17.05
N VAL A 260 6.72 -5.56 -17.38
CA VAL A 260 5.66 -5.90 -16.42
C VAL A 260 5.45 -7.42 -16.45
N LEU A 261 5.55 -8.06 -15.29
CA LEU A 261 5.37 -9.51 -15.12
C LEU A 261 3.93 -9.80 -14.72
N GLU A 262 3.36 -10.85 -15.29
CA GLU A 262 2.00 -11.28 -14.96
C GLU A 262 2.03 -12.36 -13.88
N VAL A 263 1.21 -12.21 -12.85
CA VAL A 263 1.04 -13.19 -11.77
C VAL A 263 -0.44 -13.50 -11.60
N SER A 264 -0.81 -14.79 -11.56
CA SER A 264 -2.20 -15.19 -11.32
C SER A 264 -2.62 -14.95 -9.86
N SER A 265 -3.90 -14.72 -9.65
CA SER A 265 -4.49 -14.63 -8.30
C SER A 265 -4.20 -15.88 -7.47
N ASN A 266 -4.27 -17.05 -8.09
CA ASN A 266 -4.02 -18.33 -7.41
C ASN A 266 -2.57 -18.45 -6.93
N ASP A 267 -1.59 -18.14 -7.79
CA ASP A 267 -0.17 -18.15 -7.42
C ASP A 267 0.09 -17.16 -6.30
N ALA A 268 -0.50 -15.96 -6.38
CA ALA A 268 -0.34 -14.92 -5.36
C ALA A 268 -0.89 -15.33 -3.99
N VAL A 269 -2.08 -15.93 -3.96
CA VAL A 269 -2.72 -16.43 -2.72
C VAL A 269 -1.89 -17.54 -2.11
N ASN A 270 -1.49 -18.53 -2.90
CA ASN A 270 -0.70 -19.67 -2.44
C ASN A 270 0.66 -19.20 -1.88
N MET A 271 1.31 -18.26 -2.55
CA MET A 271 2.58 -17.72 -2.07
C MET A 271 2.41 -16.90 -0.78
N ALA A 272 1.37 -16.10 -0.64
CA ALA A 272 1.11 -15.36 0.60
C ALA A 272 0.88 -16.31 1.80
N ARG A 273 0.20 -17.43 1.58
CA ARG A 273 0.05 -18.51 2.60
C ARG A 273 1.40 -19.14 2.96
N ARG A 274 2.23 -19.45 1.95
CA ARG A 274 3.59 -19.98 2.16
C ARG A 274 4.48 -19.02 2.94
N LEU A 275 4.43 -17.73 2.63
CA LEU A 275 5.19 -16.71 3.38
C LEU A 275 4.84 -16.70 4.87
N ALA A 276 3.57 -16.90 5.23
CA ALA A 276 3.18 -17.01 6.63
C ALA A 276 3.77 -18.25 7.31
N VAL A 277 3.68 -19.42 6.68
CA VAL A 277 4.10 -20.71 7.26
C VAL A 277 5.62 -20.92 7.19
N GLU A 278 6.24 -20.54 6.09
CA GLU A 278 7.65 -20.83 5.81
C GLU A 278 8.60 -19.71 6.27
N GLU A 279 8.17 -18.44 6.21
CA GLU A 279 9.00 -17.28 6.57
C GLU A 279 8.52 -16.57 7.86
N GLY A 280 7.36 -16.93 8.41
CA GLY A 280 6.75 -16.22 9.54
C GLY A 280 6.21 -14.84 9.17
N LEU A 281 5.99 -14.57 7.87
CA LEU A 281 5.56 -13.28 7.35
C LEU A 281 4.09 -13.35 6.94
N MET A 282 3.18 -12.91 7.82
CA MET A 282 1.75 -12.84 7.57
C MET A 282 1.42 -11.59 6.74
N VAL A 283 1.36 -11.75 5.42
CA VAL A 283 1.26 -10.65 4.45
C VAL A 283 0.01 -10.74 3.57
N GLY A 284 -0.34 -9.64 2.88
CA GLY A 284 -1.45 -9.60 1.94
C GLY A 284 -1.14 -10.30 0.61
N ILE A 285 -2.20 -10.53 -0.21
CA ILE A 285 -2.12 -11.25 -1.49
C ILE A 285 -1.14 -10.57 -2.47
N SER A 286 -1.07 -9.24 -2.50
CA SER A 286 -0.13 -8.51 -3.35
C SER A 286 1.35 -8.78 -2.99
N SER A 287 1.63 -9.08 -1.72
CA SER A 287 2.97 -9.53 -1.30
C SER A 287 3.32 -10.89 -1.89
N GLY A 288 2.34 -11.80 -1.92
CA GLY A 288 2.48 -13.09 -2.61
C GLY A 288 2.78 -12.91 -4.10
N ALA A 289 2.04 -12.02 -4.78
CA ALA A 289 2.27 -11.71 -6.19
C ALA A 289 3.69 -11.17 -6.44
N ASN A 290 4.15 -10.24 -5.61
CA ASN A 290 5.49 -9.67 -5.69
C ASN A 290 6.56 -10.76 -5.49
N THR A 291 6.36 -11.64 -4.52
CA THR A 291 7.30 -12.73 -4.23
C THR A 291 7.33 -13.78 -5.37
N VAL A 292 6.19 -14.14 -5.96
CA VAL A 292 6.14 -15.01 -7.13
C VAL A 292 6.95 -14.44 -8.29
N ALA A 293 6.77 -13.15 -8.57
CA ALA A 293 7.52 -12.48 -9.63
C ALA A 293 9.03 -12.45 -9.33
N ALA A 294 9.42 -12.14 -8.08
CA ALA A 294 10.81 -12.17 -7.64
C ALA A 294 11.43 -13.56 -7.74
N LEU A 295 10.71 -14.63 -7.37
CA LEU A 295 11.16 -16.02 -7.50
C LEU A 295 11.39 -16.43 -8.96
N ARG A 296 10.50 -16.04 -9.87
CA ARG A 296 10.69 -16.28 -11.30
C ARG A 296 11.98 -15.65 -11.83
N LEU A 297 12.27 -14.42 -11.41
CA LEU A 297 13.54 -13.76 -11.76
C LEU A 297 14.74 -14.40 -11.06
N ALA A 298 14.60 -14.81 -9.80
CA ALA A 298 15.68 -15.45 -9.03
C ALA A 298 16.08 -16.82 -9.56
N SER A 299 15.18 -17.51 -10.24
CA SER A 299 15.41 -18.81 -10.87
C SER A 299 16.10 -18.72 -12.24
N MET A 300 16.21 -17.51 -12.82
CA MET A 300 16.87 -17.31 -14.10
C MET A 300 18.40 -17.42 -13.95
N PRO A 301 19.09 -18.22 -14.80
CA PRO A 301 20.54 -18.42 -14.68
C PRO A 301 21.36 -17.11 -14.71
N GLU A 302 20.94 -16.15 -15.52
CA GLU A 302 21.59 -14.83 -15.64
C GLU A 302 21.48 -13.95 -14.41
N ASN A 303 20.62 -14.32 -13.46
CA ASN A 303 20.45 -13.60 -12.20
C ASN A 303 21.17 -14.27 -11.02
N ARG A 304 21.93 -15.33 -11.29
CA ARG A 304 22.67 -16.04 -10.24
C ARG A 304 23.60 -15.08 -9.47
N GLY A 305 23.52 -15.15 -8.14
CA GLY A 305 24.31 -14.32 -7.21
C GLY A 305 23.84 -12.88 -7.05
N LYS A 306 22.79 -12.44 -7.78
CA LYS A 306 22.24 -11.08 -7.68
C LYS A 306 21.31 -10.93 -6.47
N LEU A 307 21.15 -9.69 -6.03
CA LEU A 307 20.16 -9.30 -5.03
C LEU A 307 18.92 -8.72 -5.70
N ILE A 308 17.79 -9.38 -5.49
CA ILE A 308 16.46 -8.95 -5.91
C ILE A 308 15.75 -8.38 -4.69
N VAL A 309 15.29 -7.13 -4.78
CA VAL A 309 14.48 -6.50 -3.74
C VAL A 309 13.04 -6.43 -4.19
N THR A 310 12.14 -6.80 -3.29
CA THR A 310 10.69 -6.62 -3.47
C THR A 310 10.07 -5.98 -2.25
N ILE A 311 8.77 -5.74 -2.27
CA ILE A 311 8.01 -5.13 -1.17
C ILE A 311 6.85 -6.03 -0.75
N HIS A 312 6.63 -6.17 0.55
CA HIS A 312 5.42 -6.70 1.15
C HIS A 312 4.50 -5.54 1.57
N PRO A 313 3.51 -5.15 0.73
CA PRO A 313 2.83 -3.87 0.86
C PRO A 313 1.89 -3.75 2.05
N SER A 314 1.37 -4.86 2.60
CA SER A 314 0.38 -4.81 3.68
C SER A 314 0.35 -6.06 4.53
N TYR A 315 -0.19 -5.93 5.77
CA TYR A 315 -0.32 -7.00 6.74
C TYR A 315 -1.48 -7.95 6.42
N GLY A 316 -1.25 -9.24 6.65
CA GLY A 316 -2.18 -10.31 6.28
C GLY A 316 -3.47 -10.34 7.08
N GLU A 317 -3.48 -9.89 8.34
CA GLU A 317 -4.68 -9.87 9.19
C GLU A 317 -5.85 -9.09 8.55
N ARG A 318 -5.56 -8.09 7.73
CA ARG A 318 -6.56 -7.33 6.97
C ARG A 318 -7.34 -8.16 5.94
N TYR A 319 -6.92 -9.38 5.69
CA TYR A 319 -7.46 -10.29 4.67
C TYR A 319 -8.11 -11.54 5.25
N LEU A 320 -8.37 -11.59 6.56
CA LEU A 320 -8.97 -12.76 7.25
C LEU A 320 -10.33 -13.16 6.68
N SER A 321 -11.13 -12.20 6.21
CA SER A 321 -12.43 -12.46 5.55
C SER A 321 -12.35 -12.65 4.04
N SER A 322 -11.13 -12.75 3.46
CA SER A 322 -10.91 -12.96 2.03
C SER A 322 -10.54 -14.40 1.70
N ILE A 323 -10.45 -14.68 0.40
CA ILE A 323 -9.98 -15.98 -0.12
C ILE A 323 -8.61 -16.40 0.45
N LEU A 324 -7.79 -15.45 0.91
CA LEU A 324 -6.45 -15.75 1.45
C LEU A 324 -6.53 -16.73 2.64
N PHE A 325 -7.50 -16.54 3.55
CA PHE A 325 -7.62 -17.32 4.77
C PHE A 325 -9.00 -17.96 4.97
N GLU A 326 -9.82 -18.02 3.92
CA GLU A 326 -11.21 -18.52 4.02
C GLU A 326 -11.30 -19.93 4.62
N GLU A 327 -10.42 -20.83 4.23
CA GLU A 327 -10.37 -22.22 4.75
C GLU A 327 -10.02 -22.23 6.24
N LEU A 328 -8.92 -21.58 6.62
CA LEU A 328 -8.48 -21.48 8.01
C LEU A 328 -9.52 -20.77 8.89
N ARG A 329 -10.21 -19.78 8.35
CA ARG A 329 -11.30 -19.11 9.06
C ARG A 329 -12.45 -20.08 9.36
N ARG A 330 -12.88 -20.86 8.37
CA ARG A 330 -13.93 -21.89 8.57
C ARG A 330 -13.51 -22.94 9.58
N GLU A 331 -12.26 -23.38 9.55
CA GLU A 331 -11.71 -24.30 10.54
C GLU A 331 -11.78 -23.69 11.95
N ALA A 332 -11.29 -22.46 12.10
CA ALA A 332 -11.28 -21.76 13.40
C ALA A 332 -12.69 -21.51 13.96
N GLU A 333 -13.66 -21.15 13.10
CA GLU A 333 -15.07 -20.98 13.49
C GLU A 333 -15.73 -22.28 13.98
N ASN A 334 -15.25 -23.45 13.55
CA ASN A 334 -15.79 -24.76 13.91
C ASN A 334 -15.02 -25.46 15.04
N MET A 335 -13.93 -24.86 15.56
CA MET A 335 -13.19 -25.43 16.68
C MET A 335 -14.06 -25.57 17.92
N GLN A 336 -14.00 -26.73 18.57
CA GLN A 336 -14.72 -27.00 19.82
C GLN A 336 -13.79 -26.86 21.02
N PRO A 337 -14.28 -26.30 22.13
CA PRO A 337 -13.48 -26.27 23.37
C PRO A 337 -13.23 -27.69 23.88
N VAL A 338 -12.02 -27.94 24.36
CA VAL A 338 -11.70 -29.16 25.11
C VAL A 338 -12.07 -28.99 26.56
N THR A 339 -12.57 -30.06 27.20
CA THR A 339 -12.85 -30.09 28.65
C THR A 339 -11.52 -29.97 29.39
N VAL A 340 -11.46 -29.10 30.39
CA VAL A 340 -10.32 -29.01 31.33
C VAL A 340 -10.84 -29.51 32.66
N ASP A 341 -10.30 -30.65 33.12
CA ASP A 341 -10.61 -31.24 34.43
C ASP A 341 -9.90 -30.48 35.56
#